data_9305d0315b5a17d53c0ec61d09fac9af
#
_entry.id   9305d0315b5a17d53c0ec61d09fac9af
#
_cell.length_a   1.000
_cell.length_b   1.000
_cell.length_c   1.000
_cell.angle_alpha   90.00
_cell.angle_beta   90.00
_cell.angle_gamma   90.00
#
_symmetry.space_group_name_H-M   'P 1'
#
loop_
_entity.id
_entity.type
_entity.pdbx_description
1 polymer ?
#
loop_
_entity_poly.entity_id
_entity_poly.type
_entity_poly.pdbx_seq_one_letter_code
_entity_poly.pdbx_strand_id
1 'polypeptide(L)'
;LNDILIMLISGISHEHLVSMGVVIILTTTLLFVDTIQRIAAEVLRYNKDNHRPNNPITLLTTLTWYGWGKGQYVDEATGERRRYLMSERLRGDLLKKLCIQYPAWMILSIVFISLPDIPIPNTDLFLDHIFSYVFMLIPFFAECWSIIENLREMVEDDLIDIGKIFQYTIEIIKAWRGNG
;
A
#
# COMPACT_ATOMS: atom_id res chain seq x y z
N LEU A 1 -25.88 25.43 -0.25
CA LEU A 1 -24.97 24.25 -0.32
C LEU A 1 -24.53 23.99 -1.77
N ASN A 2 -25.46 24.01 -2.74
CA ASN A 2 -25.16 23.82 -4.16
C ASN A 2 -24.21 24.89 -4.71
N ASP A 3 -24.39 26.16 -4.34
CA ASP A 3 -23.53 27.25 -4.81
C ASP A 3 -22.09 27.14 -4.31
N ILE A 4 -21.92 26.71 -3.05
CA ILE A 4 -20.59 26.44 -2.48
C ILE A 4 -19.91 25.25 -3.19
N LEU A 5 -20.66 24.20 -3.48
CA LEU A 5 -20.16 23.02 -4.18
C LEU A 5 -19.75 23.36 -5.63
N ILE A 6 -20.55 24.17 -6.32
CA ILE A 6 -20.23 24.66 -7.67
C ILE A 6 -18.97 25.53 -7.65
N MET A 7 -18.83 26.42 -6.65
CA MET A 7 -17.67 27.27 -6.48
C MET A 7 -16.38 26.47 -6.19
N LEU A 8 -16.47 25.45 -5.33
CA LEU A 8 -15.37 24.54 -5.06
C LEU A 8 -14.94 23.74 -6.30
N ILE A 9 -15.89 23.25 -7.09
CA ILE A 9 -15.60 22.44 -8.28
C ILE A 9 -15.09 23.30 -9.43
N SER A 10 -15.59 24.53 -9.60
CA SER A 10 -15.20 25.44 -10.67
C SER A 10 -13.77 25.98 -10.51
N GLY A 11 -13.23 25.99 -9.29
CA GLY A 11 -11.85 26.38 -9.00
C GLY A 11 -10.81 25.30 -9.27
N ILE A 12 -11.23 24.04 -9.47
CA ILE A 12 -10.31 22.93 -9.68
C ILE A 12 -9.91 22.85 -11.16
N SER A 13 -8.63 22.97 -11.45
CA SER A 13 -8.12 22.82 -12.82
C SER A 13 -8.27 21.36 -13.31
N HIS A 14 -8.44 21.18 -14.63
CA HIS A 14 -8.46 19.85 -15.26
C HIS A 14 -7.18 19.06 -14.95
N GLU A 15 -6.04 19.71 -14.96
CA GLU A 15 -4.75 19.09 -14.65
C GLU A 15 -4.69 18.54 -13.23
N HIS A 16 -5.27 19.26 -12.26
CA HIS A 16 -5.35 18.80 -10.88
C HIS A 16 -6.23 17.55 -10.75
N LEU A 17 -7.38 17.52 -11.42
CA LEU A 17 -8.26 16.34 -11.44
C LEU A 17 -7.57 15.12 -12.08
N VAL A 18 -6.84 15.30 -13.17
CA VAL A 18 -6.06 14.23 -13.80
C VAL A 18 -4.99 13.72 -12.84
N SER A 19 -4.24 14.62 -12.19
CA SER A 19 -3.23 14.25 -11.19
C SER A 19 -3.82 13.47 -10.03
N MET A 20 -4.96 13.89 -9.50
CA MET A 20 -5.71 13.14 -8.47
C MET A 20 -6.10 11.75 -8.96
N GLY A 21 -6.62 11.62 -10.18
CA GLY A 21 -6.99 10.34 -10.77
C GLY A 21 -5.78 9.38 -10.85
N VAL A 22 -4.64 9.88 -11.31
CA VAL A 22 -3.39 9.10 -11.37
C VAL A 22 -2.95 8.66 -9.98
N VAL A 23 -2.94 9.55 -8.99
CA VAL A 23 -2.54 9.21 -7.62
C VAL A 23 -3.49 8.20 -6.99
N ILE A 24 -4.80 8.32 -7.21
CA ILE A 24 -5.79 7.33 -6.73
C ILE A 24 -5.50 5.95 -7.32
N ILE A 25 -5.25 5.85 -8.62
CA ILE A 25 -4.94 4.58 -9.28
C ILE A 25 -3.65 3.99 -8.71
N LEU A 26 -2.58 4.77 -8.60
CA LEU A 26 -1.30 4.32 -8.06
C LEU A 26 -1.44 3.87 -6.60
N THR A 27 -2.08 4.68 -5.75
CA THR A 27 -2.30 4.35 -4.33
C THR A 27 -3.13 3.07 -4.18
N THR A 28 -4.18 2.91 -4.99
CA THR A 28 -5.00 1.70 -4.97
C THR A 28 -4.19 0.48 -5.41
N THR A 29 -3.35 0.62 -6.43
CA THR A 29 -2.45 -0.45 -6.86
C THR A 29 -1.47 -0.84 -5.76
N LEU A 30 -0.85 0.14 -5.08
CA LEU A 30 0.05 -0.13 -3.96
C LEU A 30 -0.67 -0.80 -2.78
N LEU A 31 -1.90 -0.39 -2.48
CA LEU A 31 -2.73 -1.04 -1.46
C LEU A 31 -2.99 -2.52 -1.76
N PHE A 32 -3.22 -2.88 -3.03
CA PHE A 32 -3.34 -4.28 -3.43
C PHE A 32 -2.00 -5.02 -3.26
N VAL A 33 -0.89 -4.41 -3.63
CA VAL A 33 0.46 -4.98 -3.42
C VAL A 33 0.73 -5.21 -1.93
N ASP A 34 0.47 -4.21 -1.07
CA ASP A 34 0.58 -4.31 0.39
C ASP A 34 -0.25 -5.48 0.94
N THR A 35 -1.51 -5.58 0.48
CA THR A 35 -2.41 -6.66 0.90
C THR A 35 -1.89 -8.05 0.48
N ILE A 36 -1.40 -8.19 -0.75
CA ILE A 36 -0.81 -9.44 -1.24
C ILE A 36 0.44 -9.80 -0.44
N GLN A 37 1.30 -8.84 -0.13
CA GLN A 37 2.50 -9.08 0.68
C GLN A 37 2.16 -9.55 2.09
N ARG A 38 1.17 -8.94 2.75
CA ARG A 38 0.68 -9.38 4.06
C ARG A 38 0.16 -10.82 4.02
N ILE A 39 -0.64 -11.15 3.01
CA ILE A 39 -1.14 -12.51 2.83
C ILE A 39 0.04 -13.48 2.61
N ALA A 40 1.01 -13.11 1.79
CA ALA A 40 2.19 -13.95 1.53
C ALA A 40 3.02 -14.16 2.81
N ALA A 41 3.25 -13.11 3.60
CA ALA A 41 3.96 -13.18 4.87
C ALA A 41 3.29 -14.16 5.84
N GLU A 42 1.97 -14.04 6.02
CA GLU A 42 1.21 -14.92 6.91
C GLU A 42 1.20 -16.39 6.44
N VAL A 43 1.14 -16.62 5.11
CA VAL A 43 1.23 -17.97 4.53
C VAL A 43 2.62 -18.59 4.78
N LEU A 44 3.67 -17.81 4.56
CA LEU A 44 5.05 -18.26 4.77
C LEU A 44 5.32 -18.54 6.25
N ARG A 45 4.87 -17.64 7.14
CA ARG A 45 4.97 -17.81 8.59
C ARG A 45 4.25 -19.06 9.07
N TYR A 46 3.01 -19.30 8.61
CA TYR A 46 2.27 -20.52 8.90
C TYR A 46 3.03 -21.77 8.47
N ASN A 47 3.59 -21.78 7.25
CA ASN A 47 4.35 -22.92 6.75
C ASN A 47 5.63 -23.17 7.57
N LYS A 48 6.36 -22.09 7.94
CA LYS A 48 7.56 -22.16 8.78
C LYS A 48 7.23 -22.79 10.13
N ASP A 49 6.22 -22.27 10.83
CA ASP A 49 5.85 -22.71 12.19
C ASP A 49 5.30 -24.16 12.21
N ASN A 50 4.70 -24.59 11.12
CA ASN A 50 4.18 -25.96 10.98
C ASN A 50 5.15 -26.91 10.22
N HIS A 51 6.41 -26.50 10.04
CA HIS A 51 7.45 -27.30 9.36
C HIS A 51 7.03 -27.80 7.96
N ARG A 52 6.23 -27.00 7.24
CA ARG A 52 5.75 -27.32 5.90
C ARG A 52 6.72 -26.78 4.83
N PRO A 53 6.97 -27.53 3.75
CA PRO A 53 7.86 -27.06 2.68
C PRO A 53 7.26 -25.87 1.95
N ASN A 54 8.09 -24.87 1.59
CA ASN A 54 7.69 -23.69 0.82
C ASN A 54 7.70 -23.99 -0.69
N ASN A 55 6.91 -24.96 -1.14
CA ASN A 55 6.69 -25.21 -2.55
C ASN A 55 5.34 -24.59 -3.02
N PRO A 56 5.15 -24.35 -4.33
CA PRO A 56 3.96 -23.68 -4.85
C PRO A 56 2.64 -24.36 -4.44
N ILE A 57 2.61 -25.70 -4.39
CA ILE A 57 1.42 -26.48 -4.01
C ILE A 57 1.10 -26.26 -2.53
N THR A 58 2.11 -26.30 -1.66
CA THR A 58 1.93 -26.09 -0.23
C THR A 58 1.51 -24.65 0.06
N LEU A 59 2.10 -23.65 -0.62
CA LEU A 59 1.69 -22.26 -0.51
C LEU A 59 0.22 -22.08 -0.91
N LEU A 60 -0.19 -22.66 -2.03
CA LEU A 60 -1.57 -22.60 -2.50
C LEU A 60 -2.53 -23.29 -1.52
N THR A 61 -2.19 -24.48 -1.02
CA THR A 61 -3.04 -25.19 -0.05
C THR A 61 -3.12 -24.49 1.30
N THR A 62 -2.06 -23.83 1.74
CA THR A 62 -2.08 -23.00 2.94
C THR A 62 -2.95 -21.76 2.73
N LEU A 63 -2.81 -21.08 1.59
CA LEU A 63 -3.60 -19.93 1.24
C LEU A 63 -5.10 -20.25 1.14
N THR A 64 -5.47 -21.41 0.55
CA THR A 64 -6.87 -21.72 0.26
C THR A 64 -7.57 -22.45 1.42
N TRP A 65 -6.86 -23.19 2.24
CA TRP A 65 -7.47 -24.10 3.21
C TRP A 65 -6.91 -24.01 4.63
N TYR A 66 -5.57 -24.12 4.78
CA TYR A 66 -4.98 -24.32 6.10
C TYR A 66 -4.69 -23.05 6.90
N GLY A 67 -4.35 -21.96 6.23
CA GLY A 67 -3.91 -20.71 6.87
C GLY A 67 -5.01 -19.86 7.52
N TRP A 68 -6.28 -20.06 7.11
CA TRP A 68 -7.38 -19.21 7.53
C TRP A 68 -7.87 -19.52 8.94
N GLY A 69 -7.60 -18.63 9.89
CA GLY A 69 -8.11 -18.70 11.26
C GLY A 69 -7.60 -19.89 12.08
N LYS A 70 -6.69 -20.68 11.56
CA LYS A 70 -6.14 -21.89 12.20
C LYS A 70 -4.75 -21.58 12.79
N GLY A 71 -4.59 -21.89 14.07
CA GLY A 71 -3.35 -21.65 14.77
C GLY A 71 -3.21 -20.21 15.29
N GLN A 72 -2.27 -20.03 16.19
CA GLN A 72 -1.91 -18.75 16.77
C GLN A 72 -0.39 -18.71 16.87
N TYR A 73 0.17 -17.52 16.65
CA TYR A 73 1.58 -17.24 16.91
C TYR A 73 1.69 -16.04 17.85
N VAL A 74 2.83 -15.89 18.49
CA VAL A 74 3.13 -14.70 19.30
C VAL A 74 3.94 -13.77 18.40
N ASP A 75 3.41 -12.57 18.21
CA ASP A 75 4.13 -11.52 17.50
C ASP A 75 5.30 -11.06 18.38
N GLU A 76 6.53 -11.26 17.92
CA GLU A 76 7.74 -10.96 18.69
C GLU A 76 7.89 -9.45 18.98
N ALA A 77 7.41 -8.59 18.09
CA ALA A 77 7.48 -7.15 18.26
C ALA A 77 6.52 -6.59 19.32
N THR A 78 5.31 -7.17 19.42
CA THR A 78 4.25 -6.67 20.31
C THR A 78 3.98 -7.59 21.49
N GLY A 79 4.44 -8.84 21.46
CA GLY A 79 4.14 -9.88 22.45
C GLY A 79 2.66 -10.36 22.41
N GLU A 80 1.89 -9.91 21.43
CA GLU A 80 0.48 -10.27 21.31
C GLU A 80 0.30 -11.61 20.59
N ARG A 81 -0.71 -12.37 21.01
CA ARG A 81 -1.12 -13.58 20.30
C ARG A 81 -1.95 -13.20 19.08
N ARG A 82 -1.46 -13.53 17.89
CA ARG A 82 -2.13 -13.30 16.61
C ARG A 82 -2.51 -14.63 15.95
N ARG A 83 -3.55 -14.58 15.11
CA ARG A 83 -3.93 -15.70 14.26
C ARG A 83 -3.41 -15.45 12.85
N TYR A 84 -2.99 -16.52 12.17
CA TYR A 84 -2.66 -16.46 10.75
C TYR A 84 -3.91 -16.11 9.94
N LEU A 85 -3.73 -15.49 8.79
CA LEU A 85 -4.76 -15.15 7.80
C LEU A 85 -6.15 -14.85 8.38
N MET A 86 -6.33 -13.66 8.93
CA MET A 86 -7.64 -13.20 9.42
C MET A 86 -8.35 -12.38 8.35
N SER A 87 -9.36 -12.97 7.70
CA SER A 87 -10.14 -12.29 6.66
C SER A 87 -10.86 -11.02 7.16
N GLU A 88 -11.28 -11.03 8.41
CA GLU A 88 -11.95 -9.89 9.04
C GLU A 88 -11.02 -8.69 9.19
N ARG A 89 -9.78 -8.93 9.63
CA ARG A 89 -8.76 -7.89 9.77
C ARG A 89 -8.36 -7.33 8.41
N LEU A 90 -8.07 -8.20 7.44
CA LEU A 90 -7.71 -7.78 6.08
C LEU A 90 -8.79 -6.92 5.44
N ARG A 91 -10.06 -7.33 5.52
CA ARG A 91 -11.19 -6.56 4.98
C ARG A 91 -11.42 -5.27 5.74
N GLY A 92 -11.32 -5.31 7.08
CA GLY A 92 -11.53 -4.13 7.92
C GLY A 92 -10.50 -3.03 7.64
N ASP A 93 -9.22 -3.38 7.58
CA ASP A 93 -8.15 -2.44 7.29
C ASP A 93 -8.25 -1.89 5.85
N LEU A 94 -8.50 -2.74 4.86
CA LEU A 94 -8.66 -2.34 3.47
C LEU A 94 -9.85 -1.40 3.27
N LEU A 95 -11.02 -1.74 3.82
CA LEU A 95 -12.22 -0.90 3.72
C LEU A 95 -12.04 0.44 4.44
N LYS A 96 -11.39 0.44 5.61
CA LYS A 96 -11.10 1.68 6.35
C LYS A 96 -10.20 2.61 5.55
N LYS A 97 -9.15 2.08 4.91
CA LYS A 97 -8.26 2.85 4.04
C LYS A 97 -9.02 3.42 2.84
N LEU A 98 -9.71 2.57 2.07
CA LEU A 98 -10.39 2.95 0.84
C LEU A 98 -11.60 3.86 1.05
N CYS A 99 -12.42 3.61 2.10
CA CYS A 99 -13.69 4.32 2.26
C CYS A 99 -13.61 5.53 3.19
N ILE A 100 -12.59 5.61 4.05
CA ILE A 100 -12.49 6.68 5.05
C ILE A 100 -11.18 7.45 4.90
N GLN A 101 -10.03 6.78 4.99
CA GLN A 101 -8.75 7.46 5.09
C GLN A 101 -8.36 8.16 3.77
N TYR A 102 -8.38 7.45 2.65
CA TYR A 102 -7.97 8.02 1.37
C TYR A 102 -8.94 9.10 0.86
N PRO A 103 -10.28 8.91 0.91
CA PRO A 103 -11.20 9.98 0.61
C PRO A 103 -11.01 11.23 1.47
N ALA A 104 -10.70 11.08 2.77
CA ALA A 104 -10.45 12.23 3.64
C ALA A 104 -9.24 13.05 3.17
N TRP A 105 -8.13 12.42 2.79
CA TRP A 105 -6.96 13.10 2.25
C TRP A 105 -7.24 13.76 0.89
N MET A 106 -8.02 13.10 0.01
CA MET A 106 -8.43 13.68 -1.27
C MET A 106 -9.34 14.90 -1.08
N ILE A 107 -10.27 14.85 -0.13
CA ILE A 107 -11.11 15.99 0.22
C ILE A 107 -10.26 17.16 0.74
N LEU A 108 -9.27 16.90 1.60
CA LEU A 108 -8.35 17.93 2.06
C LEU A 108 -7.55 18.55 0.90
N SER A 109 -7.08 17.75 -0.04
CA SER A 109 -6.41 18.23 -1.25
C SER A 109 -7.34 19.18 -2.04
N ILE A 110 -8.61 18.80 -2.24
CA ILE A 110 -9.60 19.63 -2.93
C ILE A 110 -9.86 20.95 -2.17
N VAL A 111 -9.97 20.89 -0.85
CA VAL A 111 -10.17 22.10 -0.04
C VAL A 111 -9.00 23.05 -0.22
N PHE A 112 -7.76 22.57 -0.16
CA PHE A 112 -6.59 23.43 -0.29
C PHE A 112 -6.47 24.05 -1.68
N ILE A 113 -6.69 23.29 -2.77
CA ILE A 113 -6.63 23.85 -4.13
C ILE A 113 -7.76 24.86 -4.41
N SER A 114 -8.83 24.82 -3.61
CA SER A 114 -9.95 25.76 -3.76
C SER A 114 -9.77 27.05 -2.91
N LEU A 115 -8.69 27.15 -2.14
CA LEU A 115 -8.37 28.39 -1.43
C LEU A 115 -7.87 29.44 -2.41
N PRO A 116 -7.95 30.73 -2.07
CA PRO A 116 -7.31 31.79 -2.85
C PRO A 116 -5.81 31.56 -2.96
N ASP A 117 -5.26 31.84 -4.15
CA ASP A 117 -3.83 31.71 -4.42
C ASP A 117 -3.00 32.53 -3.44
N ILE A 118 -2.18 31.88 -2.64
CA ILE A 118 -1.26 32.51 -1.70
C ILE A 118 0.15 32.44 -2.28
N PRO A 119 0.66 33.52 -2.90
CA PRO A 119 1.95 33.49 -3.56
C PRO A 119 3.11 33.35 -2.56
N ILE A 120 4.09 32.52 -2.88
CA ILE A 120 5.33 32.45 -2.11
C ILE A 120 6.31 33.47 -2.66
N PRO A 121 6.82 34.39 -1.82
CA PRO A 121 7.73 35.44 -2.28
C PRO A 121 8.94 34.88 -3.04
N ASN A 122 9.31 35.53 -4.15
CA ASN A 122 10.41 35.16 -5.02
C ASN A 122 10.31 33.79 -5.73
N THR A 123 9.10 33.24 -5.87
CA THR A 123 8.84 32.00 -6.60
C THR A 123 7.55 32.12 -7.41
N ASP A 124 7.39 31.24 -8.42
CA ASP A 124 6.14 31.12 -9.18
C ASP A 124 5.19 30.07 -8.53
N LEU A 125 5.42 29.73 -7.26
CA LEU A 125 4.68 28.72 -6.54
C LEU A 125 3.62 29.35 -5.62
N PHE A 126 2.52 28.65 -5.46
CA PHE A 126 1.43 28.99 -4.57
C PHE A 126 1.35 28.00 -3.41
N LEU A 127 1.15 28.50 -2.20
CA LEU A 127 1.17 27.71 -0.97
C LEU A 127 0.01 26.71 -0.92
N ASP A 128 -1.16 27.11 -1.36
CA ASP A 128 -2.37 26.28 -1.48
C ASP A 128 -2.17 25.10 -2.44
N HIS A 129 -1.51 25.31 -3.57
CA HIS A 129 -1.13 24.27 -4.51
C HIS A 129 -0.19 23.24 -3.88
N ILE A 130 0.85 23.72 -3.17
CA ILE A 130 1.81 22.82 -2.49
C ILE A 130 1.09 21.96 -1.46
N PHE A 131 0.28 22.55 -0.59
CA PHE A 131 -0.47 21.78 0.40
C PHE A 131 -1.45 20.80 -0.23
N SER A 132 -2.14 21.19 -1.30
CA SER A 132 -3.04 20.32 -2.04
C SER A 132 -2.30 19.07 -2.54
N TYR A 133 -1.14 19.24 -3.20
CA TYR A 133 -0.34 18.10 -3.67
C TYR A 133 0.23 17.26 -2.52
N VAL A 134 0.65 17.88 -1.42
CA VAL A 134 1.13 17.16 -0.25
C VAL A 134 0.03 16.25 0.30
N PHE A 135 -1.18 16.78 0.53
CA PHE A 135 -2.30 15.97 1.04
C PHE A 135 -2.71 14.86 0.07
N MET A 136 -2.69 15.12 -1.23
CA MET A 136 -2.97 14.13 -2.24
C MET A 136 -1.98 12.96 -2.23
N LEU A 137 -0.70 13.22 -1.95
CA LEU A 137 0.37 12.22 -1.97
C LEU A 137 0.52 11.44 -0.66
N ILE A 138 -0.08 11.90 0.46
CA ILE A 138 0.02 11.20 1.75
C ILE A 138 -0.40 9.73 1.66
N PRO A 139 -1.56 9.36 1.08
CA PRO A 139 -1.95 7.95 0.94
C PRO A 139 -0.94 7.13 0.14
N PHE A 140 -0.38 7.69 -0.92
CA PHE A 140 0.62 7.03 -1.75
C PHE A 140 1.89 6.70 -0.95
N PHE A 141 2.45 7.68 -0.23
CA PHE A 141 3.63 7.46 0.60
C PHE A 141 3.35 6.52 1.78
N ALA A 142 2.15 6.57 2.36
CA ALA A 142 1.76 5.65 3.41
C ALA A 142 1.76 4.19 2.92
N GLU A 143 1.26 3.92 1.71
CA GLU A 143 1.32 2.57 1.15
C GLU A 143 2.75 2.15 0.75
N CYS A 144 3.55 3.05 0.20
CA CYS A 144 4.97 2.77 -0.04
C CYS A 144 5.68 2.36 1.26
N TRP A 145 5.42 3.08 2.35
CA TRP A 145 6.00 2.77 3.65
C TRP A 145 5.53 1.41 4.19
N SER A 146 4.23 1.12 4.10
CA SER A 146 3.64 -0.15 4.51
C SER A 146 4.26 -1.34 3.77
N ILE A 147 4.50 -1.19 2.45
CA ILE A 147 5.17 -2.21 1.63
C ILE A 147 6.61 -2.47 2.11
N ILE A 148 7.35 -1.39 2.41
CA ILE A 148 8.73 -1.51 2.92
C ILE A 148 8.74 -2.21 4.29
N GLU A 149 7.82 -1.85 5.18
CA GLU A 149 7.69 -2.44 6.50
C GLU A 149 7.36 -3.93 6.43
N ASN A 150 6.40 -4.32 5.59
CA ASN A 150 6.07 -5.74 5.36
C ASN A 150 7.25 -6.53 4.80
N LEU A 151 8.02 -5.96 3.87
CA LEU A 151 9.22 -6.61 3.33
C LEU A 151 10.28 -6.78 4.42
N ARG A 152 10.46 -5.77 5.27
CA ARG A 152 11.40 -5.83 6.39
C ARG A 152 11.00 -6.93 7.38
N GLU A 153 9.73 -7.01 7.79
CA GLU A 153 9.24 -8.08 8.65
C GLU A 153 9.49 -9.47 8.04
N MET A 154 9.21 -9.64 6.74
CA MET A 154 9.43 -10.91 6.06
C MET A 154 10.91 -11.34 6.07
N VAL A 155 11.83 -10.40 6.05
CA VAL A 155 13.28 -10.65 6.12
C VAL A 155 13.72 -10.95 7.55
N GLU A 156 13.27 -10.14 8.52
CA GLU A 156 13.59 -10.33 9.94
C GLU A 156 13.09 -11.68 10.46
N ASP A 157 11.92 -12.12 9.99
CA ASP A 157 11.35 -13.43 10.30
C ASP A 157 11.98 -14.61 9.52
N ASP A 158 13.05 -14.39 8.74
CA ASP A 158 13.65 -15.41 7.84
C ASP A 158 12.64 -16.11 6.91
N LEU A 159 11.60 -15.40 6.49
CA LEU A 159 10.59 -15.93 5.57
C LEU A 159 11.05 -15.83 4.12
N ILE A 160 11.87 -14.82 3.81
CA ILE A 160 12.43 -14.57 2.49
C ILE A 160 13.93 -14.28 2.58
N ASP A 161 14.67 -14.79 1.61
CA ASP A 161 16.10 -14.51 1.43
C ASP A 161 16.26 -13.50 0.29
N ILE A 162 16.49 -12.24 0.65
CA ILE A 162 16.67 -11.16 -0.33
C ILE A 162 17.85 -11.48 -1.29
N GLY A 163 18.90 -12.13 -0.81
CA GLY A 163 20.05 -12.51 -1.65
C GLY A 163 19.61 -13.43 -2.79
N LYS A 164 18.77 -14.42 -2.52
CA LYS A 164 18.22 -15.30 -3.56
C LYS A 164 17.30 -14.57 -4.52
N ILE A 165 16.43 -13.67 -4.02
CA ILE A 165 15.54 -12.86 -4.88
C ILE A 165 16.39 -12.02 -5.85
N PHE A 166 17.45 -11.38 -5.35
CA PHE A 166 18.38 -10.61 -6.19
C PHE A 166 19.08 -11.49 -7.24
N GLN A 167 19.54 -12.67 -6.87
CA GLN A 167 20.16 -13.63 -7.81
C GLN A 167 19.18 -14.04 -8.91
N TYR A 168 17.95 -14.45 -8.57
CA TYR A 168 16.92 -14.77 -9.56
C TYR A 168 16.58 -13.60 -10.48
N THR A 169 16.50 -12.38 -9.93
CA THR A 169 16.24 -11.18 -10.74
C THR A 169 17.38 -10.93 -11.74
N ILE A 170 18.64 -11.07 -11.32
CA ILE A 170 19.80 -10.94 -12.20
C ILE A 170 19.81 -12.03 -13.28
N GLU A 171 19.45 -13.26 -12.94
CA GLU A 171 19.38 -14.38 -13.89
C GLU A 171 18.28 -14.13 -14.95
N ILE A 172 17.11 -13.65 -14.54
CA ILE A 172 16.03 -13.26 -15.47
C ILE A 172 16.48 -12.15 -16.41
N ILE A 173 17.12 -11.10 -15.88
CA ILE A 173 17.65 -9.99 -16.71
C ILE A 173 18.72 -10.48 -17.67
N LYS A 174 19.62 -11.38 -17.25
CA LYS A 174 20.64 -11.99 -18.11
C LYS A 174 20.02 -12.86 -19.19
N ALA A 175 19.02 -13.67 -18.85
CA ALA A 175 18.29 -14.49 -19.83
C ALA A 175 17.57 -13.63 -20.87
N TRP A 176 17.01 -12.50 -20.43
CA TRP A 176 16.33 -11.55 -21.33
C TRP A 176 17.31 -10.84 -22.27
N ARG A 177 18.50 -10.47 -21.79
CA ARG A 177 19.59 -9.87 -22.59
C ARG A 177 20.29 -10.85 -23.53
N GLY A 178 20.33 -12.15 -23.16
CA GLY A 178 20.99 -13.17 -23.97
C GLY A 178 20.17 -13.69 -25.15
N ASN A 179 18.87 -13.38 -25.20
CA ASN A 179 17.95 -13.78 -26.26
C ASN A 179 17.64 -12.65 -27.29
N GLY A 180 18.32 -11.54 -27.23
CA GLY A 180 18.32 -10.46 -28.22
C GLY A 180 19.69 -10.30 -28.88
#